data_94d3ef64e1aeaf91c2ba84fedbfa3273
#
_entry.id   94d3ef64e1aeaf91c2ba84fedbfa3273
#
_cell.length_a   1.000
_cell.length_b   1.000
_cell.length_c   1.000
_cell.angle_alpha   90.00
_cell.angle_beta   90.00
_cell.angle_gamma   90.00
#
_symmetry.space_group_name_H-M   'P 1'
#
loop_
_entity.id
_entity.type
_entity.pdbx_description
1 polymer ?
#
loop_
_entity_poly.entity_id
_entity_poly.type
_entity_poly.pdbx_seq_one_letter_code
_entity_poly.pdbx_strand_id
1 'polypeptide(L)'
;LREAAVLVLLWGDPTRVLVVRKSCSIDSYWSCDIALPGGHIKPGEDPIRAALREAWEEAWIHPSMVKVQEILAPEKTLAGNRLIHPVVAVPKGPLCPRPASEEVDAVFWIPLSIVGVKPREIRHPRREMFVEGYRLAGGVLWGATLRILRRLYSMHSSNMEEP
;
A
#
# COMPACT_ATOMS: atom_id res chain seq x y z
N LEU A 1 19.41 -8.83 0.16
CA LEU A 1 17.97 -8.62 0.11
C LEU A 1 17.59 -7.36 0.85
N ARG A 2 17.01 -6.37 0.17
CA ARG A 2 16.57 -5.12 0.80
C ARG A 2 15.25 -5.34 1.51
N GLU A 3 15.10 -4.74 2.68
CA GLU A 3 13.87 -4.80 3.45
C GLU A 3 13.13 -3.46 3.42
N ALA A 4 11.83 -3.53 3.26
CA ALA A 4 10.93 -2.38 3.28
C ALA A 4 9.73 -2.69 4.18
N ALA A 5 9.05 -1.65 4.64
CA ALA A 5 7.80 -1.78 5.39
C ALA A 5 6.74 -0.88 4.77
N VAL A 6 5.50 -1.33 4.78
CA VAL A 6 4.36 -0.57 4.29
C VAL A 6 3.28 -0.53 5.36
N LEU A 7 2.54 0.58 5.40
CA LEU A 7 1.40 0.73 6.29
C LEU A 7 0.11 0.32 5.55
N VAL A 8 -0.56 -0.70 6.06
CA VAL A 8 -1.88 -1.13 5.59
C VAL A 8 -2.90 -0.54 6.55
N LEU A 9 -3.32 0.68 6.26
CA LEU A 9 -4.26 1.42 7.09
C LEU A 9 -5.68 1.13 6.63
N LEU A 10 -6.47 0.49 7.49
CA LEU A 10 -7.83 0.03 7.20
C LEU A 10 -8.84 0.86 7.95
N TRP A 11 -9.94 1.20 7.30
CA TRP A 11 -11.03 1.95 7.94
C TRP A 11 -12.36 1.68 7.26
N GLY A 12 -13.40 1.71 8.08
CA GLY A 12 -14.78 1.76 7.60
C GLY A 12 -15.44 0.40 7.41
N ASP A 13 -16.72 0.47 7.09
CA ASP A 13 -17.57 -0.66 6.74
C ASP A 13 -18.45 -0.24 5.56
N PRO A 14 -18.24 -0.77 4.36
CA PRO A 14 -17.21 -1.76 3.98
C PRO A 14 -15.77 -1.24 4.14
N THR A 15 -14.85 -2.17 4.34
CA THR A 15 -13.44 -1.86 4.61
C THR A 15 -12.78 -1.15 3.44
N ARG A 16 -12.09 -0.05 3.76
CA ARG A 16 -11.26 0.72 2.84
C ARG A 16 -9.81 0.66 3.27
N VAL A 17 -8.92 0.82 2.33
CA VAL A 17 -7.48 0.88 2.57
C VAL A 17 -6.91 2.17 1.99
N LEU A 18 -5.99 2.78 2.73
CA LEU A 18 -5.32 3.99 2.27
C LEU A 18 -4.19 3.65 1.30
N VAL A 19 -4.18 4.32 0.16
CA VAL A 19 -3.14 4.16 -0.85
C VAL A 19 -2.59 5.53 -1.27
N VAL A 20 -1.40 5.50 -1.84
CA VAL A 20 -0.77 6.65 -2.48
C VAL A 20 -0.62 6.37 -3.96
N ARG A 21 -0.62 7.43 -4.79
CA ARG A 21 -0.18 7.35 -6.16
C ARG A 21 1.22 7.95 -6.24
N LYS A 22 2.19 7.14 -6.64
CA LYS A 22 3.55 7.63 -6.89
C LYS A 22 3.53 8.60 -8.07
N SER A 23 4.31 9.68 -7.97
CA SER A 23 4.33 10.71 -9.00
C SER A 23 4.70 10.16 -10.37
N CYS A 24 3.89 10.49 -11.37
CA CYS A 24 4.16 10.14 -12.77
C CYS A 24 5.20 11.05 -13.41
N SER A 25 5.51 12.18 -12.79
CA SER A 25 6.49 13.15 -13.31
C SER A 25 7.92 12.82 -12.91
N ILE A 26 8.11 11.93 -11.93
CA ILE A 26 9.43 11.49 -11.48
C ILE A 26 9.89 10.34 -12.35
N ASP A 27 11.13 10.40 -12.84
CA ASP A 27 11.76 9.30 -13.57
C ASP A 27 12.26 8.26 -12.56
N SER A 28 11.34 7.45 -12.04
CA SER A 28 11.65 6.37 -11.12
C SER A 28 10.93 5.10 -11.51
N TYR A 29 11.42 3.98 -10.99
CA TYR A 29 10.83 2.66 -11.22
C TYR A 29 9.37 2.58 -10.74
N TRP A 30 9.01 3.36 -9.71
CA TRP A 30 7.70 3.34 -9.06
C TRP A 30 6.71 4.35 -9.63
N SER A 31 7.11 5.09 -10.65
CA SER A 31 6.31 6.16 -11.26
C SER A 31 4.94 5.67 -11.69
N CYS A 32 3.90 6.39 -11.30
CA CYS A 32 2.48 6.08 -11.55
C CYS A 32 1.94 4.84 -10.82
N ASP A 33 2.69 4.19 -9.98
CA ASP A 33 2.18 3.05 -9.21
C ASP A 33 1.24 3.51 -8.10
N ILE A 34 0.17 2.76 -7.91
CA ILE A 34 -0.66 2.82 -6.71
C ILE A 34 0.00 1.91 -5.68
N ALA A 35 0.32 2.44 -4.53
CA ALA A 35 1.08 1.75 -3.51
C ALA A 35 0.51 2.00 -2.11
N LEU A 36 0.85 1.13 -1.18
CA LEU A 36 0.68 1.43 0.24
C LEU A 36 1.79 2.39 0.66
N PRO A 37 1.51 3.33 1.59
CA PRO A 37 2.57 4.18 2.13
C PRO A 37 3.68 3.32 2.73
N GLY A 38 4.93 3.58 2.38
CA GLY A 38 6.03 2.78 2.88
C GLY A 38 7.33 3.04 2.15
N GLY A 39 8.37 2.35 2.58
CA GLY A 39 9.69 2.48 2.03
C GLY A 39 10.73 1.63 2.76
N HIS A 40 11.98 1.90 2.50
CA HIS A 40 13.09 1.16 3.07
C HIS A 40 13.18 1.28 4.59
N ILE A 41 13.45 0.16 5.24
CA ILE A 41 13.75 0.12 6.67
C ILE A 41 15.17 0.63 6.86
N LYS A 42 15.34 1.65 7.71
CA LYS A 42 16.65 2.20 8.02
C LYS A 42 17.41 1.32 9.01
N PRO A 43 18.75 1.37 9.04
CA PRO A 43 19.53 0.65 10.05
C PRO A 43 19.03 0.96 11.48
N GLY A 44 18.82 -0.10 12.28
CA GLY A 44 18.31 0.03 13.64
C GLY A 44 16.82 0.29 13.80
N GLU A 45 16.10 0.40 12.69
CA GLU A 45 14.64 0.62 12.67
C GLU A 45 13.92 -0.72 12.52
N ASP A 46 12.83 -0.93 13.26
CA ASP A 46 11.96 -2.10 13.06
C ASP A 46 10.89 -1.80 11.99
N PRO A 47 10.20 -2.83 11.47
CA PRO A 47 9.18 -2.62 10.43
C PRO A 47 8.05 -1.68 10.84
N ILE A 48 7.60 -1.72 12.08
CA ILE A 48 6.52 -0.84 12.56
C ILE A 48 6.96 0.63 12.50
N ARG A 49 8.14 0.93 13.01
CA ARG A 49 8.67 2.30 12.98
C ARG A 49 8.87 2.80 11.56
N ALA A 50 9.38 1.94 10.69
CA ALA A 50 9.58 2.29 9.28
C ALA A 50 8.26 2.60 8.59
N ALA A 51 7.24 1.75 8.75
CA ALA A 51 5.93 1.95 8.15
C ALA A 51 5.28 3.25 8.65
N LEU A 52 5.35 3.53 9.94
CA LEU A 52 4.78 4.74 10.53
C LEU A 52 5.53 6.00 10.08
N ARG A 53 6.85 5.95 10.01
CA ARG A 53 7.67 7.06 9.54
C ARG A 53 7.37 7.39 8.08
N GLU A 54 7.33 6.38 7.22
CA GLU A 54 7.04 6.57 5.79
C GLU A 54 5.63 7.10 5.57
N ALA A 55 4.63 6.65 6.32
CA ALA A 55 3.27 7.16 6.23
C ALA A 55 3.18 8.64 6.64
N TRP A 56 3.98 9.05 7.61
CA TRP A 56 4.10 10.45 8.00
C TRP A 56 4.74 11.28 6.87
N GLU A 57 5.85 10.80 6.33
CA GLU A 57 6.59 11.50 5.27
C GLU A 57 5.82 11.58 3.94
N GLU A 58 5.09 10.54 3.56
CA GLU A 58 4.40 10.46 2.27
C GLU A 58 2.95 10.94 2.29
N ALA A 59 2.22 10.67 3.38
CA ALA A 59 0.77 10.82 3.42
C ALA A 59 0.26 11.72 4.55
N TRP A 60 1.15 12.35 5.31
CA TRP A 60 0.81 13.25 6.41
C TRP A 60 -0.01 12.58 7.51
N ILE A 61 0.31 11.33 7.82
CA ILE A 61 -0.33 10.57 8.88
C ILE A 61 0.61 10.49 10.07
N HIS A 62 0.27 11.24 11.15
CA HIS A 62 1.11 11.23 12.34
C HIS A 62 1.01 9.85 13.03
N PRO A 63 2.14 9.27 13.49
CA PRO A 63 2.14 7.96 14.13
C PRO A 63 1.18 7.83 15.31
N SER A 64 0.95 8.90 16.07
CA SER A 64 0.02 8.91 17.21
C SER A 64 -1.45 8.76 16.80
N MET A 65 -1.77 8.94 15.51
CA MET A 65 -3.15 8.91 15.01
C MET A 65 -3.60 7.51 14.59
N VAL A 66 -2.73 6.52 14.67
CA VAL A 66 -3.03 5.16 14.23
C VAL A 66 -2.68 4.16 15.31
N LYS A 67 -3.42 3.06 15.32
CA LYS A 67 -3.20 1.92 16.21
C LYS A 67 -2.75 0.74 15.37
N VAL A 68 -1.52 0.28 15.59
CA VAL A 68 -1.00 -0.92 14.94
C VAL A 68 -1.68 -2.14 15.53
N GLN A 69 -2.15 -3.04 14.67
CA GLN A 69 -2.84 -4.27 15.05
C GLN A 69 -1.98 -5.51 14.88
N GLU A 70 -1.28 -5.62 13.76
CA GLU A 70 -0.47 -6.81 13.46
C GLU A 70 0.53 -6.54 12.34
N ILE A 71 1.50 -7.44 12.20
CA ILE A 71 2.39 -7.48 11.05
C ILE A 71 2.08 -8.76 10.29
N LEU A 72 1.77 -8.65 9.00
CA LEU A 72 1.54 -9.81 8.15
C LEU A 72 2.86 -10.45 7.72
N ALA A 73 2.78 -11.70 7.27
CA ALA A 73 3.94 -12.35 6.66
C ALA A 73 4.50 -11.50 5.51
N PRO A 74 5.82 -11.38 5.39
CA PRO A 74 6.41 -10.51 4.38
C PRO A 74 6.12 -11.00 2.96
N GLU A 75 6.05 -10.03 2.04
CA GLU A 75 5.85 -10.25 0.61
C GLU A 75 7.15 -9.99 -0.14
N LYS A 76 7.54 -10.92 -0.98
CA LYS A 76 8.72 -10.78 -1.81
C LYS A 76 8.35 -10.15 -3.15
N THR A 77 9.14 -9.19 -3.63
CA THR A 77 8.90 -8.61 -4.96
C THR A 77 9.20 -9.64 -6.05
N LEU A 78 8.59 -9.45 -7.24
CA LEU A 78 8.79 -10.37 -8.37
C LEU A 78 10.26 -10.46 -8.80
N ALA A 79 10.99 -9.35 -8.72
CA ALA A 79 12.42 -9.34 -8.99
C ALA A 79 13.24 -10.06 -7.90
N GLY A 80 12.62 -10.42 -6.77
CA GLY A 80 13.24 -11.15 -5.68
C GLY A 80 14.29 -10.37 -4.88
N ASN A 81 14.41 -9.06 -5.11
CA ASN A 81 15.44 -8.23 -4.51
C ASN A 81 14.95 -7.41 -3.30
N ARG A 82 13.68 -7.53 -2.95
CA ARG A 82 13.08 -6.78 -1.84
C ARG A 82 12.11 -7.66 -1.05
N LEU A 83 12.14 -7.50 0.27
CA LEU A 83 11.20 -8.11 1.19
C LEU A 83 10.37 -7.00 1.83
N ILE A 84 9.05 -7.07 1.69
CA ILE A 84 8.12 -6.04 2.17
C ILE A 84 7.34 -6.55 3.37
N HIS A 85 7.42 -5.83 4.48
CA HIS A 85 6.71 -6.15 5.72
C HIS A 85 5.44 -5.32 5.83
N PRO A 86 4.24 -5.93 5.67
CA PRO A 86 2.98 -5.19 5.80
C PRO A 86 2.60 -5.01 7.28
N VAL A 87 2.46 -3.77 7.69
CA VAL A 87 2.03 -3.40 9.04
C VAL A 87 0.57 -2.96 8.99
N VAL A 88 -0.31 -3.73 9.61
CA VAL A 88 -1.75 -3.45 9.60
C VAL A 88 -2.11 -2.54 10.77
N ALA A 89 -2.82 -1.47 10.49
CA ALA A 89 -3.23 -0.48 11.48
C ALA A 89 -4.63 0.05 11.18
N VAL A 90 -5.22 0.68 12.18
CA VAL A 90 -6.51 1.38 12.07
C VAL A 90 -6.37 2.80 12.63
N PRO A 91 -7.15 3.78 12.14
CA PRO A 91 -7.16 5.13 12.71
C PRO A 91 -7.70 5.11 14.13
N LYS A 92 -7.15 5.98 14.99
CA LYS A 92 -7.68 6.24 16.32
C LYS A 92 -8.81 7.27 16.30
N GLY A 93 -8.95 8.01 15.23
CA GLY A 93 -9.94 9.05 15.04
C GLY A 93 -9.89 9.62 13.63
N PRO A 94 -10.54 10.75 13.35
CA PRO A 94 -10.54 11.34 12.01
C PRO A 94 -9.12 11.64 11.53
N LEU A 95 -8.86 11.32 10.24
CA LEU A 95 -7.59 11.59 9.57
C LEU A 95 -7.81 12.54 8.41
N CYS A 96 -6.81 13.38 8.14
CA CYS A 96 -6.76 14.23 6.96
C CYS A 96 -5.49 13.90 6.15
N PRO A 97 -5.41 12.70 5.57
CA PRO A 97 -4.23 12.33 4.78
C PRO A 97 -4.14 13.19 3.52
N ARG A 98 -2.91 13.54 3.15
CA ARG A 98 -2.63 14.34 1.95
C ARG A 98 -1.21 14.06 1.46
N PRO A 99 -0.91 14.34 0.18
CA PRO A 99 0.46 14.23 -0.29
C PRO A 99 1.40 15.11 0.54
N ALA A 100 2.48 14.52 1.02
CA ALA A 100 3.46 15.21 1.87
C ALA A 100 4.89 15.10 1.35
N SER A 101 5.07 14.54 0.16
CA SER A 101 6.35 14.34 -0.50
C SER A 101 6.20 14.60 -1.99
N GLU A 102 7.26 15.07 -2.63
CA GLU A 102 7.28 15.25 -4.10
C GLU A 102 7.15 13.92 -4.85
N GLU A 103 7.41 12.80 -4.18
CA GLU A 103 7.28 11.48 -4.78
C GLU A 103 5.84 10.96 -4.83
N VAL A 104 4.91 11.69 -4.21
CA VAL A 104 3.50 11.28 -4.08
C VAL A 104 2.60 12.39 -4.62
N ASP A 105 1.78 12.06 -5.62
CA ASP A 105 0.84 12.99 -6.24
C ASP A 105 -0.54 12.95 -5.61
N ALA A 106 -0.94 11.83 -5.03
CA ALA A 106 -2.27 11.67 -4.45
C ALA A 106 -2.25 10.68 -3.28
N VAL A 107 -3.15 10.90 -2.34
CA VAL A 107 -3.42 9.99 -1.21
C VAL A 107 -4.93 9.84 -1.14
N PHE A 108 -5.43 8.60 -1.16
CA PHE A 108 -6.86 8.36 -1.15
C PHE A 108 -7.21 6.97 -0.62
N TRP A 109 -8.48 6.81 -0.27
CA TRP A 109 -9.04 5.54 0.19
C TRP A 109 -9.63 4.77 -0.99
N ILE A 110 -9.36 3.47 -1.05
CA ILE A 110 -10.02 2.57 -2.01
C ILE A 110 -10.74 1.46 -1.24
N PRO A 111 -11.87 0.96 -1.78
CA PRO A 111 -12.50 -0.20 -1.17
C PRO A 111 -11.58 -1.42 -1.31
N LEU A 112 -11.38 -2.14 -0.21
CA LEU A 112 -10.57 -3.36 -0.23
C LEU A 112 -11.12 -4.38 -1.22
N SER A 113 -12.45 -4.41 -1.40
CA SER A 113 -13.14 -5.32 -2.31
C SER A 113 -12.75 -5.16 -3.79
N ILE A 114 -12.07 -4.08 -4.15
CA ILE A 114 -11.63 -3.89 -5.55
C ILE A 114 -10.75 -5.03 -6.04
N VAL A 115 -9.96 -5.64 -5.14
CA VAL A 115 -9.08 -6.75 -5.51
C VAL A 115 -9.81 -8.07 -5.66
N GLY A 116 -11.12 -8.13 -5.32
CA GLY A 116 -11.98 -9.26 -5.59
C GLY A 116 -12.53 -9.28 -7.03
N VAL A 117 -12.42 -8.16 -7.75
CA VAL A 117 -12.77 -8.08 -9.16
C VAL A 117 -11.62 -8.64 -9.98
N LYS A 118 -11.91 -9.36 -11.06
CA LYS A 118 -10.88 -9.93 -11.93
C LYS A 118 -9.99 -8.83 -12.47
N PRO A 119 -8.65 -8.93 -12.30
CA PRO A 119 -7.71 -7.94 -12.84
C PRO A 119 -7.67 -8.01 -14.37
N ARG A 120 -7.22 -6.93 -14.97
CA ARG A 120 -7.02 -6.84 -16.42
C ARG A 120 -5.54 -6.76 -16.74
N GLU A 121 -5.18 -7.17 -17.94
CA GLU A 121 -3.87 -6.92 -18.50
C GLU A 121 -3.80 -5.46 -18.91
N ILE A 122 -2.82 -4.73 -18.35
CA ILE A 122 -2.67 -3.29 -18.53
C ILE A 122 -1.23 -3.02 -18.96
N ARG A 123 -1.05 -2.17 -19.98
CA ARG A 123 0.27 -1.65 -20.29
C ARG A 123 0.64 -0.60 -19.25
N HIS A 124 1.74 -0.83 -18.55
CA HIS A 124 2.20 0.11 -17.54
C HIS A 124 2.64 1.43 -18.21
N PRO A 125 2.16 2.62 -17.76
CA PRO A 125 2.43 3.87 -18.46
C PRO A 125 3.90 4.29 -18.46
N ARG A 126 4.71 3.79 -17.53
CA ARG A 126 6.12 4.14 -17.39
C ARG A 126 7.08 2.98 -17.61
N ARG A 127 6.56 1.82 -17.93
CA ARG A 127 7.36 0.63 -18.21
C ARG A 127 6.89 0.04 -19.54
N GLU A 128 7.84 -0.46 -20.31
CA GLU A 128 7.52 -1.13 -21.57
C GLU A 128 7.12 -2.58 -21.31
N MET A 129 6.10 -2.78 -20.47
CA MET A 129 5.60 -4.10 -20.12
C MET A 129 4.11 -4.08 -19.83
N PHE A 130 3.46 -5.22 -20.01
CA PHE A 130 2.10 -5.45 -19.57
C PHE A 130 2.11 -6.05 -18.17
N VAL A 131 1.18 -5.62 -17.33
CA VAL A 131 1.00 -6.12 -15.98
C VAL A 131 -0.46 -6.48 -15.76
N GLU A 132 -0.72 -7.45 -14.89
CA GLU A 132 -2.07 -7.72 -14.41
C GLU A 132 -2.38 -6.81 -13.23
N GLY A 133 -3.45 -6.05 -13.32
CA GLY A 133 -3.80 -5.12 -12.25
C GLY A 133 -5.03 -4.28 -12.55
N TYR A 134 -5.07 -3.12 -11.93
CA TYR A 134 -6.19 -2.19 -11.99
C TYR A 134 -5.72 -0.77 -12.28
N ARG A 135 -6.43 -0.06 -13.15
CA ARG A 135 -6.23 1.38 -13.31
C ARG A 135 -7.10 2.10 -12.28
N LEU A 136 -6.48 2.91 -11.44
CA LEU A 136 -7.16 3.66 -10.40
C LEU A 136 -6.60 5.08 -10.36
N ALA A 137 -7.48 6.09 -10.48
CA ALA A 137 -7.09 7.50 -10.30
C ALA A 137 -5.78 7.88 -11.03
N GLY A 138 -5.64 7.46 -12.28
CA GLY A 138 -4.47 7.77 -13.09
C GLY A 138 -3.21 6.95 -12.80
N GLY A 139 -3.30 5.97 -11.90
CA GLY A 139 -2.19 5.08 -11.57
C GLY A 139 -2.52 3.60 -11.82
N VAL A 140 -1.58 2.75 -11.51
CA VAL A 140 -1.72 1.29 -11.71
C VAL A 140 -1.47 0.55 -10.40
N LEU A 141 -2.47 -0.19 -9.96
CA LEU A 141 -2.37 -1.10 -8.81
C LEU A 141 -1.98 -2.48 -9.33
N TRP A 142 -0.80 -2.98 -8.95
CA TRP A 142 -0.26 -4.24 -9.42
C TRP A 142 0.84 -4.75 -8.49
N GLY A 143 1.42 -5.89 -8.80
CA GLY A 143 2.63 -6.40 -8.15
C GLY A 143 2.46 -6.71 -6.66
N ALA A 144 3.47 -6.40 -5.88
CA ALA A 144 3.50 -6.72 -4.45
C ALA A 144 2.36 -6.07 -3.67
N THR A 145 2.03 -4.81 -3.95
CA THR A 145 0.89 -4.13 -3.34
C THR A 145 -0.41 -4.90 -3.58
N LEU A 146 -0.66 -5.29 -4.82
CA LEU A 146 -1.84 -6.08 -5.17
C LEU A 146 -1.87 -7.42 -4.43
N ARG A 147 -0.75 -8.12 -4.36
CA ARG A 147 -0.68 -9.42 -3.66
C ARG A 147 -0.94 -9.26 -2.17
N ILE A 148 -0.41 -8.23 -1.53
CA ILE A 148 -0.69 -7.94 -0.12
C ILE A 148 -2.19 -7.69 0.10
N LEU A 149 -2.81 -6.85 -0.73
CA LEU A 149 -4.22 -6.53 -0.61
C LEU A 149 -5.12 -7.74 -0.88
N ARG A 150 -4.75 -8.61 -1.81
CA ARG A 150 -5.47 -9.86 -2.06
C ARG A 150 -5.43 -10.80 -0.87
N ARG A 151 -4.28 -10.97 -0.23
CA ARG A 151 -4.15 -11.77 0.97
C ARG A 151 -5.06 -11.24 2.08
N LEU A 152 -5.03 -9.93 2.27
CA LEU A 152 -5.86 -9.27 3.27
C LEU A 152 -7.36 -9.43 2.98
N TYR A 153 -7.75 -9.26 1.73
CA TYR A 153 -9.14 -9.43 1.30
C TYR A 153 -9.62 -10.86 1.52
N SER A 154 -8.82 -11.85 1.22
CA SER A 154 -9.13 -13.26 1.48
C SER A 154 -9.35 -13.53 2.96
N MET A 155 -8.52 -12.98 3.83
CA MET A 155 -8.67 -13.10 5.28
C MET A 155 -9.99 -12.47 5.77
N HIS A 156 -10.34 -11.30 5.26
CA HIS A 156 -11.59 -10.61 5.62
C HIS A 156 -12.82 -11.34 5.11
N SER A 157 -12.79 -11.85 3.89
CA SER A 157 -13.91 -12.61 3.30
C SER A 157 -14.16 -13.90 4.07
N SER A 158 -13.13 -14.61 4.49
CA SER A 158 -13.24 -15.83 5.30
C SER A 158 -13.91 -15.55 6.65
N ASN A 159 -13.58 -14.43 7.28
CA ASN A 159 -14.18 -14.03 8.56
C ASN A 159 -15.67 -13.64 8.42
N MET A 160 -16.11 -13.21 7.25
CA MET A 160 -17.50 -12.85 6.98
C MET A 160 -18.38 -14.04 6.65
N GLU A 161 -17.81 -15.18 6.27
CA GLU A 161 -18.54 -16.41 5.92
C GLU A 161 -18.77 -17.33 7.13
N GLU A 162 -18.16 -17.05 8.27
CA GLU A 162 -18.41 -17.79 9.51
C GLU A 162 -19.68 -17.26 10.19
N PRO A 163 -20.67 -18.13 10.44
CA PRO A 163 -21.88 -17.75 11.14
C PRO A 163 -21.66 -17.46 12.63
#